data_0ecf77d4f8baa56782b3456bdae5deff
#
_entry.id   0ecf77d4f8baa56782b3456bdae5deff
#
_cell.length_a   1.000
_cell.length_b   1.000
_cell.length_c   1.000
_cell.angle_alpha   90.00
_cell.angle_beta   90.00
_cell.angle_gamma   90.00
#
_symmetry.space_group_name_H-M   'P 1'
#
loop_
_entity.id
_entity.type
_entity.pdbx_description
1 polymer ?
#
loop_
_entity_poly.entity_id
_entity_poly.type
_entity_poly.pdbx_seq_one_letter_code
_entity_poly.pdbx_strand_id
1 'polypeptide(L)'
;PMAAGVGAFAWVAFPAMPTRRVYCSAAHRDGQLFVLGGCGGGGRALGVAEVLDLSAQRWTTLPPLPTPRAGAATLALGKQILVVGGVDAAQSPLASVEVYHVDEGKWEKKAALAQPSMGISAVQRDGAVYALGGMGADTSPQALVRVYEPAKDHWQSLPSMPTPCYGASAFLQGNKIFVLAFRLCAGGRQGKLPVTAFEAFDLETRSWTRYPSVPSRRAFAACAMADGVVFSLGGLQQPGPHNFYSRPHFVNTVEMFDPLQGAWSKSSRAIRMREKRADFIAGCLGGRVVAVGGLGNQSCPLDSVEGFSLSQKKWEPLPPMPTGRCSCSSCPAPSLLFVIGGVAQGPSSAVEALCLREAP
;
A
#
# COMPACT_ATOMS: atom_id res chain seq x y z
N PRO A 1 -19.00 15.40 -11.34
CA PRO A 1 -19.60 14.55 -10.33
C PRO A 1 -19.58 15.27 -9.00
N MET A 2 -20.76 15.46 -8.39
CA MET A 2 -20.85 16.08 -7.08
C MET A 2 -20.15 15.19 -6.05
N ALA A 3 -19.32 15.78 -5.19
CA ALA A 3 -18.69 15.05 -4.10
C ALA A 3 -19.78 14.43 -3.22
N ALA A 4 -19.66 13.13 -2.96
CA ALA A 4 -20.61 12.43 -2.10
C ALA A 4 -20.60 13.06 -0.70
N GLY A 5 -21.76 13.26 -0.12
CA GLY A 5 -21.90 13.71 1.27
C GLY A 5 -21.38 12.64 2.23
N VAL A 6 -21.07 13.04 3.47
CA VAL A 6 -20.57 12.12 4.52
C VAL A 6 -21.50 10.92 4.74
N GLY A 7 -22.80 11.13 4.62
CA GLY A 7 -23.81 10.08 4.76
C GLY A 7 -23.85 9.05 3.63
N ALA A 8 -23.09 9.27 2.53
CA ALA A 8 -23.00 8.33 1.42
C ALA A 8 -21.98 7.20 1.65
N PHE A 9 -21.17 7.25 2.71
CA PHE A 9 -20.20 6.21 3.04
C PHE A 9 -20.79 5.18 4.00
N ALA A 10 -20.45 3.92 3.75
CA ALA A 10 -20.84 2.81 4.62
C ALA A 10 -19.80 1.71 4.59
N TRP A 11 -19.77 0.89 5.65
CA TRP A 11 -18.95 -0.32 5.70
C TRP A 11 -19.76 -1.54 5.29
N VAL A 12 -19.12 -2.40 4.53
CA VAL A 12 -19.58 -3.77 4.26
C VAL A 12 -18.60 -4.71 4.95
N ALA A 13 -19.11 -5.52 5.88
CA ALA A 13 -18.34 -6.60 6.47
C ALA A 13 -18.57 -7.88 5.64
N PHE A 14 -17.51 -8.41 5.06
CA PHE A 14 -17.52 -9.68 4.36
C PHE A 14 -17.25 -10.83 5.34
N PRO A 15 -17.52 -12.09 4.96
CA PRO A 15 -17.11 -13.23 5.77
C PRO A 15 -15.61 -13.17 6.06
N ALA A 16 -15.22 -13.51 7.28
CA ALA A 16 -13.83 -13.53 7.68
C ALA A 16 -13.02 -14.52 6.84
N MET A 17 -11.76 -14.19 6.56
CA MET A 17 -10.84 -15.12 5.91
C MET A 17 -10.73 -16.42 6.71
N PRO A 18 -10.59 -17.57 6.04
CA PRO A 18 -10.27 -18.82 6.74
C PRO A 18 -8.95 -18.74 7.52
N THR A 19 -8.02 -17.92 7.08
CA THR A 19 -6.68 -17.78 7.69
C THR A 19 -6.46 -16.36 8.21
N ARG A 20 -6.11 -16.24 9.48
CA ARG A 20 -5.68 -14.96 10.09
C ARG A 20 -4.29 -14.59 9.60
N ARG A 21 -4.09 -13.35 9.17
CA ARG A 21 -2.79 -12.94 8.62
C ARG A 21 -2.56 -11.44 8.58
N VAL A 22 -1.27 -11.11 8.62
CA VAL A 22 -0.72 -9.78 8.47
C VAL A 22 0.20 -9.79 7.24
N TYR A 23 0.37 -8.65 6.59
CA TYR A 23 1.26 -8.49 5.43
C TYR A 23 0.92 -9.41 4.26
N CYS A 24 -0.35 -9.77 4.12
CA CYS A 24 -0.84 -10.44 2.93
C CYS A 24 -0.91 -9.49 1.74
N SER A 25 -0.91 -10.05 0.56
CA SER A 25 -1.10 -9.30 -0.68
C SER A 25 -2.49 -9.55 -1.23
N ALA A 26 -3.08 -8.58 -1.86
CA ALA A 26 -4.43 -8.70 -2.40
C ALA A 26 -4.54 -8.11 -3.80
N ALA A 27 -5.42 -8.69 -4.61
CA ALA A 27 -5.79 -8.18 -5.92
C ALA A 27 -7.29 -8.41 -6.15
N HIS A 28 -7.92 -7.47 -6.80
CA HIS A 28 -9.33 -7.54 -7.16
C HIS A 28 -9.48 -7.64 -8.68
N ARG A 29 -10.32 -8.57 -9.14
CA ARG A 29 -10.77 -8.64 -10.52
C ARG A 29 -12.14 -9.29 -10.62
N ASP A 30 -13.00 -8.75 -11.46
CA ASP A 30 -14.30 -9.33 -11.82
C ASP A 30 -15.12 -9.86 -10.65
N GLY A 31 -15.27 -9.05 -9.60
CA GLY A 31 -16.05 -9.43 -8.41
C GLY A 31 -15.38 -10.46 -7.50
N GLN A 32 -14.08 -10.73 -7.70
CA GLN A 32 -13.30 -11.64 -6.87
C GLN A 32 -12.16 -10.90 -6.18
N LEU A 33 -11.99 -11.14 -4.89
CA LEU A 33 -10.87 -10.64 -4.10
C LEU A 33 -9.92 -11.80 -3.78
N PHE A 34 -8.73 -11.75 -4.38
CA PHE A 34 -7.66 -12.71 -4.13
C PHE A 34 -6.80 -12.22 -2.98
N VAL A 35 -6.57 -13.06 -1.98
CA VAL A 35 -5.71 -12.76 -0.84
C VAL A 35 -4.65 -13.84 -0.71
N LEU A 36 -3.39 -13.43 -0.73
CA LEU A 36 -2.25 -14.32 -0.93
C LEU A 36 -1.19 -14.11 0.14
N GLY A 37 -0.67 -15.21 0.68
CA GLY A 37 0.46 -15.19 1.58
C GLY A 37 0.24 -14.42 2.87
N GLY A 38 1.27 -13.73 3.32
CA GLY A 38 1.31 -13.01 4.58
C GLY A 38 1.95 -13.80 5.70
N CYS A 39 1.79 -13.33 6.93
CA CYS A 39 2.30 -13.98 8.14
C CYS A 39 1.16 -14.32 9.09
N GLY A 40 1.21 -15.49 9.70
CA GLY A 40 0.32 -15.88 10.80
C GLY A 40 0.86 -15.46 12.17
N GLY A 41 0.26 -15.98 13.23
CA GLY A 41 0.63 -15.66 14.63
C GLY A 41 2.07 -16.01 15.01
N GLY A 42 2.69 -16.96 14.32
CA GLY A 42 4.10 -17.31 14.51
C GLY A 42 5.11 -16.46 13.77
N GLY A 43 4.66 -15.46 13.01
CA GLY A 43 5.54 -14.58 12.24
C GLY A 43 6.19 -15.21 11.00
N ARG A 44 5.84 -16.45 10.66
CA ARG A 44 6.37 -17.13 9.48
C ARG A 44 5.52 -16.83 8.25
N ALA A 45 6.17 -16.69 7.11
CA ALA A 45 5.50 -16.50 5.84
C ALA A 45 4.62 -17.71 5.47
N LEU A 46 3.44 -17.43 4.95
CA LEU A 46 2.43 -18.41 4.60
C LEU A 46 2.37 -18.63 3.11
N GLY A 47 2.04 -19.87 2.71
CA GLY A 47 1.73 -20.21 1.32
C GLY A 47 0.24 -20.18 0.99
N VAL A 48 -0.59 -19.72 1.89
CA VAL A 48 -2.06 -19.74 1.74
C VAL A 48 -2.51 -18.78 0.66
N ALA A 49 -3.38 -19.27 -0.22
CA ALA A 49 -4.05 -18.47 -1.24
C ALA A 49 -5.56 -18.71 -1.14
N GLU A 50 -6.32 -17.66 -1.05
CA GLU A 50 -7.78 -17.69 -0.87
C GLU A 50 -8.43 -16.65 -1.77
N VAL A 51 -9.64 -16.94 -2.23
CA VAL A 51 -10.43 -16.01 -3.04
C VAL A 51 -11.81 -15.85 -2.44
N LEU A 52 -12.26 -14.60 -2.33
CA LEU A 52 -13.61 -14.24 -1.94
C LEU A 52 -14.42 -13.90 -3.19
N ASP A 53 -15.49 -14.64 -3.42
CA ASP A 53 -16.54 -14.24 -4.35
C ASP A 53 -17.42 -13.19 -3.65
N LEU A 54 -17.41 -11.97 -4.14
CA LEU A 54 -18.08 -10.85 -3.49
C LEU A 54 -19.60 -10.97 -3.57
N SER A 55 -20.15 -11.50 -4.65
CA SER A 55 -21.60 -11.66 -4.80
C SER A 55 -22.14 -12.85 -4.01
N ALA A 56 -21.46 -13.97 -4.00
CA ALA A 56 -21.80 -15.15 -3.23
C ALA A 56 -21.39 -15.04 -1.77
N GLN A 57 -20.52 -14.07 -1.43
CA GLN A 57 -19.93 -13.91 -0.10
C GLN A 57 -19.32 -15.21 0.43
N ARG A 58 -18.55 -15.89 -0.40
CA ARG A 58 -17.96 -17.18 -0.09
C ARG A 58 -16.46 -17.18 -0.37
N TRP A 59 -15.70 -17.68 0.61
CA TRP A 59 -14.28 -17.97 0.46
C TRP A 59 -14.05 -19.34 -0.16
N THR A 60 -13.10 -19.41 -1.09
CA THR A 60 -12.60 -20.66 -1.65
C THR A 60 -11.10 -20.71 -1.46
N THR A 61 -10.59 -21.85 -1.01
CA THR A 61 -9.16 -22.10 -0.90
C THR A 61 -8.62 -22.45 -2.29
N LEU A 62 -7.54 -21.76 -2.66
CA LEU A 62 -6.81 -22.00 -3.90
C LEU A 62 -5.60 -22.90 -3.66
N PRO A 63 -5.01 -23.49 -4.71
CA PRO A 63 -3.71 -24.12 -4.57
C PRO A 63 -2.72 -23.15 -3.91
N PRO A 64 -1.87 -23.63 -2.97
CA PRO A 64 -0.96 -22.76 -2.25
C PRO A 64 0.10 -22.15 -3.18
N LEU A 65 0.61 -20.98 -2.80
CA LEU A 65 1.76 -20.37 -3.47
C LEU A 65 2.91 -21.39 -3.54
N PRO A 66 3.58 -21.54 -4.69
CA PRO A 66 4.76 -22.41 -4.78
C PRO A 66 5.85 -22.02 -3.78
N THR A 67 5.98 -20.73 -3.49
CA THR A 67 6.90 -20.21 -2.47
C THR A 67 6.09 -19.42 -1.46
N PRO A 68 6.00 -19.88 -0.19
CA PRO A 68 5.38 -19.09 0.88
C PRO A 68 6.07 -17.75 1.01
N ARG A 69 5.28 -16.67 1.12
CA ARG A 69 5.81 -15.32 1.18
C ARG A 69 4.90 -14.31 1.86
N ALA A 70 5.54 -13.27 2.42
CA ALA A 70 4.86 -12.11 2.97
C ALA A 70 5.41 -10.84 2.32
N GLY A 71 4.61 -9.77 2.30
CA GLY A 71 5.05 -8.48 1.79
C GLY A 71 5.41 -8.48 0.31
N ALA A 72 4.82 -9.35 -0.50
CA ALA A 72 4.98 -9.38 -1.94
C ALA A 72 4.19 -8.26 -2.62
N ALA A 73 4.63 -7.86 -3.81
CA ALA A 73 3.82 -7.06 -4.72
C ALA A 73 2.89 -7.98 -5.51
N THR A 74 1.61 -7.63 -5.57
CA THR A 74 0.59 -8.44 -6.25
C THR A 74 -0.27 -7.55 -7.15
N LEU A 75 -0.49 -8.01 -8.37
CA LEU A 75 -1.26 -7.31 -9.39
C LEU A 75 -2.16 -8.28 -10.16
N ALA A 76 -3.37 -7.83 -10.48
CA ALA A 76 -4.23 -8.53 -11.43
C ALA A 76 -3.91 -8.07 -12.87
N LEU A 77 -3.57 -9.02 -13.74
CA LEU A 77 -3.27 -8.81 -15.15
C LEU A 77 -4.21 -9.66 -15.98
N GLY A 78 -5.32 -9.12 -16.45
CA GLY A 78 -6.31 -9.90 -17.17
C GLY A 78 -6.79 -11.09 -16.35
N LYS A 79 -6.56 -12.30 -16.83
CA LYS A 79 -6.93 -13.57 -16.15
C LYS A 79 -5.80 -14.15 -15.30
N GLN A 80 -4.82 -13.34 -14.93
CA GLN A 80 -3.66 -13.77 -14.16
C GLN A 80 -3.51 -12.89 -12.92
N ILE A 81 -3.03 -13.51 -11.84
CA ILE A 81 -2.59 -12.80 -10.64
C ILE A 81 -1.08 -12.96 -10.54
N LEU A 82 -0.37 -11.86 -10.67
CA LEU A 82 1.10 -11.82 -10.62
C LEU A 82 1.55 -11.53 -9.19
N VAL A 83 2.50 -12.32 -8.70
CA VAL A 83 3.11 -12.17 -7.37
C VAL A 83 4.63 -12.03 -7.52
N VAL A 84 5.18 -10.94 -7.00
CA VAL A 84 6.59 -10.57 -7.20
C VAL A 84 7.29 -10.35 -5.87
N GLY A 85 8.40 -11.04 -5.65
CA GLY A 85 9.29 -10.80 -4.51
C GLY A 85 8.66 -11.07 -3.15
N GLY A 86 9.01 -10.25 -2.18
CA GLY A 86 8.61 -10.41 -0.78
C GLY A 86 9.67 -11.12 0.04
N VAL A 87 9.28 -11.68 1.18
CA VAL A 87 10.16 -12.45 2.07
C VAL A 87 9.63 -13.86 2.28
N ASP A 88 10.51 -14.82 2.39
CA ASP A 88 10.18 -16.20 2.68
C ASP A 88 10.07 -16.49 4.20
N ALA A 89 9.84 -17.76 4.55
CA ALA A 89 9.70 -18.19 5.93
C ALA A 89 10.99 -18.01 6.77
N ALA A 90 12.12 -17.89 6.13
CA ALA A 90 13.43 -17.64 6.76
C ALA A 90 13.78 -16.14 6.86
N GLN A 91 12.83 -15.25 6.54
CA GLN A 91 13.02 -13.79 6.50
C GLN A 91 13.99 -13.33 5.41
N SER A 92 14.21 -14.14 4.39
CA SER A 92 15.08 -13.82 3.25
C SER A 92 14.29 -13.19 2.11
N PRO A 93 14.78 -12.13 1.47
CA PRO A 93 14.14 -11.56 0.29
C PRO A 93 14.07 -12.57 -0.86
N LEU A 94 13.02 -12.50 -1.64
CA LEU A 94 12.75 -13.40 -2.76
C LEU A 94 12.99 -12.71 -4.10
N ALA A 95 13.58 -13.44 -5.05
CA ALA A 95 13.66 -13.05 -6.45
C ALA A 95 12.54 -13.69 -7.29
N SER A 96 11.83 -14.67 -6.75
CA SER A 96 10.86 -15.46 -7.49
C SER A 96 9.62 -14.66 -7.86
N VAL A 97 9.10 -14.96 -9.04
CA VAL A 97 7.88 -14.39 -9.62
C VAL A 97 6.95 -15.54 -9.98
N GLU A 98 5.73 -15.47 -9.54
CA GLU A 98 4.74 -16.52 -9.73
C GLU A 98 3.43 -15.92 -10.23
N VAL A 99 2.74 -16.66 -11.08
CA VAL A 99 1.46 -16.28 -11.66
C VAL A 99 0.41 -17.36 -11.37
N TYR A 100 -0.73 -16.93 -10.87
CA TYR A 100 -1.91 -17.76 -10.77
C TYR A 100 -2.80 -17.54 -12.00
N HIS A 101 -3.06 -18.62 -12.74
CA HIS A 101 -3.97 -18.65 -13.88
C HIS A 101 -5.39 -18.90 -13.38
N VAL A 102 -6.22 -17.87 -13.41
CA VAL A 102 -7.57 -17.93 -12.81
C VAL A 102 -8.45 -19.02 -13.47
N ASP A 103 -8.42 -19.11 -14.79
CA ASP A 103 -9.25 -20.08 -15.53
C ASP A 103 -8.75 -21.52 -15.36
N GLU A 104 -7.44 -21.72 -15.27
CA GLU A 104 -6.83 -23.05 -15.17
C GLU A 104 -6.71 -23.53 -13.71
N GLY A 105 -6.80 -22.62 -12.75
CA GLY A 105 -6.70 -22.95 -11.33
C GLY A 105 -5.33 -23.42 -10.89
N LYS A 106 -4.26 -22.93 -11.51
CA LYS A 106 -2.89 -23.38 -11.21
C LYS A 106 -1.87 -22.24 -11.18
N TRP A 107 -0.78 -22.47 -10.43
CA TRP A 107 0.38 -21.59 -10.34
C TRP A 107 1.42 -21.97 -11.40
N GLU A 108 2.12 -20.95 -11.90
CA GLU A 108 3.26 -21.09 -12.80
C GLU A 108 4.37 -20.15 -12.34
N LYS A 109 5.62 -20.65 -12.30
CA LYS A 109 6.79 -19.81 -12.09
C LYS A 109 7.12 -19.07 -13.37
N LYS A 110 7.40 -17.79 -13.24
CA LYS A 110 7.83 -16.90 -14.32
C LYS A 110 9.27 -16.46 -14.14
N ALA A 111 9.78 -15.66 -15.07
CA ALA A 111 11.13 -15.14 -15.00
C ALA A 111 11.36 -14.42 -13.66
N ALA A 112 12.39 -14.82 -12.95
CA ALA A 112 12.76 -14.25 -11.67
C ALA A 112 13.36 -12.85 -11.84
N LEU A 113 13.27 -12.05 -10.77
CA LEU A 113 14.03 -10.81 -10.65
C LEU A 113 15.54 -11.12 -10.70
N ALA A 114 16.33 -10.19 -11.25
CA ALA A 114 17.80 -10.33 -11.25
C ALA A 114 18.37 -10.34 -9.83
N GLN A 115 17.72 -9.67 -8.89
CA GLN A 115 18.11 -9.62 -7.50
C GLN A 115 16.91 -9.84 -6.59
N PRO A 116 17.06 -10.57 -5.46
CA PRO A 116 16.02 -10.70 -4.47
C PRO A 116 15.61 -9.33 -3.94
N SER A 117 14.32 -9.15 -3.70
CA SER A 117 13.81 -7.86 -3.27
C SER A 117 12.54 -8.01 -2.44
N MET A 118 12.53 -7.38 -1.28
CA MET A 118 11.33 -7.24 -0.45
C MET A 118 10.89 -5.78 -0.41
N GLY A 119 9.62 -5.54 -0.17
CA GLY A 119 9.09 -4.18 -0.15
C GLY A 119 9.15 -3.48 -1.51
N ILE A 120 9.00 -4.23 -2.58
CA ILE A 120 8.87 -3.70 -3.94
C ILE A 120 7.56 -2.94 -4.07
N SER A 121 7.60 -1.78 -4.73
CA SER A 121 6.41 -1.10 -5.22
C SER A 121 6.17 -1.49 -6.67
N ALA A 122 4.94 -1.78 -7.02
CA ALA A 122 4.61 -2.18 -8.38
C ALA A 122 3.37 -1.44 -8.89
N VAL A 123 3.41 -1.05 -10.15
CA VAL A 123 2.27 -0.48 -10.88
C VAL A 123 2.19 -1.13 -12.25
N GLN A 124 1.00 -1.13 -12.85
CA GLN A 124 0.81 -1.64 -14.20
C GLN A 124 0.37 -0.54 -15.16
N ARG A 125 0.85 -0.62 -16.38
CA ARG A 125 0.40 0.22 -17.48
C ARG A 125 0.40 -0.61 -18.77
N ASP A 126 -0.75 -0.65 -19.45
CA ASP A 126 -0.89 -1.33 -20.75
C ASP A 126 -0.40 -2.80 -20.73
N GLY A 127 -0.68 -3.52 -19.66
CA GLY A 127 -0.28 -4.91 -19.47
C GLY A 127 1.17 -5.14 -19.05
N ALA A 128 1.99 -4.11 -18.98
CA ALA A 128 3.35 -4.19 -18.44
C ALA A 128 3.36 -3.86 -16.96
N VAL A 129 4.26 -4.49 -16.21
CA VAL A 129 4.42 -4.29 -14.75
C VAL A 129 5.74 -3.60 -14.47
N TYR A 130 5.67 -2.45 -13.82
CA TYR A 130 6.83 -1.68 -13.38
C TYR A 130 7.07 -1.95 -11.91
N ALA A 131 8.22 -2.52 -11.58
CA ALA A 131 8.64 -2.83 -10.23
C ALA A 131 9.77 -1.89 -9.80
N LEU A 132 9.58 -1.20 -8.68
CA LEU A 132 10.44 -0.10 -8.24
C LEU A 132 11.01 -0.38 -6.86
N GLY A 133 12.33 -0.24 -6.74
CA GLY A 133 13.04 -0.33 -5.48
C GLY A 133 12.96 -1.69 -4.81
N GLY A 134 12.88 -1.64 -3.52
CA GLY A 134 12.90 -2.80 -2.64
C GLY A 134 14.16 -2.85 -1.79
N MET A 135 14.29 -3.91 -1.01
CA MET A 135 15.46 -4.14 -0.15
C MET A 135 16.02 -5.54 -0.41
N GLY A 136 17.32 -5.63 -0.61
CA GLY A 136 18.01 -6.88 -0.86
C GLY A 136 18.41 -7.62 0.42
N ALA A 137 19.09 -8.77 0.23
CA ALA A 137 19.59 -9.59 1.33
C ALA A 137 20.66 -8.88 2.18
N ASP A 138 21.34 -7.89 1.64
CA ASP A 138 22.28 -7.02 2.34
C ASP A 138 21.62 -5.97 3.23
N THR A 139 20.29 -5.98 3.32
CA THR A 139 19.46 -5.01 4.05
C THR A 139 19.58 -3.56 3.55
N SER A 140 20.10 -3.37 2.35
CA SER A 140 20.23 -2.05 1.71
C SER A 140 19.05 -1.76 0.80
N PRO A 141 18.52 -0.53 0.80
CA PRO A 141 17.52 -0.10 -0.17
C PRO A 141 18.09 -0.19 -1.60
N GLN A 142 17.24 -0.55 -2.54
CA GLN A 142 17.59 -0.68 -3.95
C GLN A 142 17.05 0.50 -4.76
N ALA A 143 17.83 0.93 -5.74
CA ALA A 143 17.42 1.94 -6.73
C ALA A 143 16.85 1.31 -8.01
N LEU A 144 16.70 0.01 -8.05
CA LEU A 144 16.34 -0.75 -9.24
C LEU A 144 14.94 -0.41 -9.74
N VAL A 145 14.83 -0.25 -11.05
CA VAL A 145 13.56 -0.09 -11.76
C VAL A 145 13.54 -1.10 -12.89
N ARG A 146 12.48 -1.89 -12.95
CA ARG A 146 12.36 -2.98 -13.92
C ARG A 146 10.96 -2.99 -14.50
N VAL A 147 10.85 -3.38 -15.77
CA VAL A 147 9.56 -3.62 -16.41
C VAL A 147 9.45 -5.09 -16.80
N TYR A 148 8.32 -5.70 -16.49
CA TYR A 148 7.97 -7.06 -16.88
C TYR A 148 6.97 -7.02 -18.03
N GLU A 149 7.31 -7.72 -19.10
CA GLU A 149 6.43 -7.95 -20.25
C GLU A 149 5.92 -9.40 -20.21
N PRO A 150 4.65 -9.65 -19.85
CA PRO A 150 4.13 -11.01 -19.70
C PRO A 150 4.25 -11.88 -20.97
N ALA A 151 4.04 -11.28 -22.13
CA ALA A 151 4.11 -11.99 -23.41
C ALA A 151 5.51 -12.53 -23.72
N LYS A 152 6.55 -11.89 -23.22
CA LYS A 152 7.94 -12.28 -23.43
C LYS A 152 8.52 -13.03 -22.22
N ASP A 153 7.80 -13.07 -21.11
CA ASP A 153 8.30 -13.56 -19.83
C ASP A 153 9.71 -13.02 -19.50
N HIS A 154 9.85 -11.71 -19.55
CA HIS A 154 11.14 -11.06 -19.45
C HIS A 154 11.07 -9.79 -18.62
N TRP A 155 12.07 -9.60 -17.75
CA TRP A 155 12.33 -8.38 -17.01
C TRP A 155 13.39 -7.55 -17.72
N GLN A 156 13.08 -6.29 -17.99
CA GLN A 156 14.03 -5.32 -18.54
C GLN A 156 14.38 -4.29 -17.47
N SER A 157 15.68 -4.00 -17.32
CA SER A 157 16.14 -2.92 -16.47
C SER A 157 15.86 -1.57 -17.13
N LEU A 158 15.38 -0.63 -16.32
CA LEU A 158 15.16 0.76 -16.68
C LEU A 158 16.10 1.66 -15.87
N PRO A 159 16.23 2.95 -16.21
CA PRO A 159 17.05 3.87 -15.43
C PRO A 159 16.71 3.85 -13.95
N SER A 160 17.73 3.73 -13.10
CA SER A 160 17.61 3.63 -11.66
C SER A 160 17.01 4.89 -11.03
N MET A 161 16.28 4.70 -9.93
CA MET A 161 15.78 5.82 -9.13
C MET A 161 16.94 6.66 -8.60
N PRO A 162 16.80 8.01 -8.55
CA PRO A 162 17.79 8.86 -7.93
C PRO A 162 18.02 8.54 -6.45
N THR A 163 16.98 8.15 -5.74
CA THR A 163 17.05 7.79 -4.32
C THR A 163 16.64 6.34 -4.11
N PRO A 164 17.53 5.47 -3.64
CA PRO A 164 17.18 4.09 -3.30
C PRO A 164 16.12 4.06 -2.20
N CYS A 165 15.10 3.22 -2.36
CA CYS A 165 14.03 3.10 -1.38
C CYS A 165 13.35 1.73 -1.43
N TYR A 166 12.66 1.38 -0.35
CA TYR A 166 11.79 0.21 -0.30
C TYR A 166 10.51 0.56 0.46
N GLY A 167 9.45 -0.18 0.18
CA GLY A 167 8.14 0.09 0.76
C GLY A 167 7.62 1.47 0.42
N ALA A 168 8.04 2.05 -0.70
CA ALA A 168 7.55 3.33 -1.18
C ALA A 168 6.11 3.22 -1.66
N SER A 169 5.40 4.33 -1.66
CA SER A 169 4.12 4.44 -2.35
C SER A 169 4.38 4.89 -3.79
N ALA A 170 3.82 4.16 -4.74
CA ALA A 170 3.93 4.47 -6.15
C ALA A 170 2.54 4.71 -6.75
N PHE A 171 2.41 5.77 -7.52
CA PHE A 171 1.16 6.18 -8.14
C PHE A 171 1.38 6.41 -9.63
N LEU A 172 0.53 5.82 -10.46
CA LEU A 172 0.50 6.08 -11.88
C LEU A 172 -0.49 7.22 -12.17
N GLN A 173 0.00 8.29 -12.79
CA GLN A 173 -0.83 9.37 -13.29
C GLN A 173 -0.34 9.82 -14.67
N GLY A 174 -1.21 9.72 -15.66
CA GLY A 174 -0.81 9.95 -17.05
C GLY A 174 0.31 8.99 -17.44
N ASN A 175 1.40 9.53 -17.95
CA ASN A 175 2.59 8.77 -18.34
C ASN A 175 3.70 8.78 -17.28
N LYS A 176 3.38 9.12 -16.02
CA LYS A 176 4.36 9.21 -14.94
C LYS A 176 4.03 8.30 -13.78
N ILE A 177 5.06 7.68 -13.23
CA ILE A 177 5.00 6.95 -11.96
C ILE A 177 5.61 7.85 -10.89
N PHE A 178 4.79 8.35 -9.97
CA PHE A 178 5.23 9.11 -8.81
C PHE A 178 5.62 8.17 -7.69
N VAL A 179 6.78 8.38 -7.10
CA VAL A 179 7.32 7.57 -6.02
C VAL A 179 7.57 8.45 -4.80
N LEU A 180 6.96 8.05 -3.69
CA LEU A 180 7.07 8.74 -2.42
C LEU A 180 7.57 7.75 -1.37
N ALA A 181 8.75 7.98 -0.83
CA ALA A 181 9.40 7.06 0.08
C ALA A 181 9.22 7.53 1.54
N PHE A 182 8.54 6.73 2.35
CA PHE A 182 8.32 7.02 3.77
C PHE A 182 8.73 5.90 4.72
N ARG A 183 9.09 4.74 4.18
CA ARG A 183 9.35 3.61 5.06
C ARG A 183 10.79 3.55 5.52
N LEU A 184 10.84 3.32 6.80
CA LEU A 184 12.01 3.03 7.56
C LEU A 184 12.25 1.53 7.67
N CYS A 185 13.52 1.13 7.69
CA CYS A 185 13.89 -0.26 7.95
C CYS A 185 13.34 -0.76 9.29
N ALA A 186 12.47 -1.74 9.29
CA ALA A 186 12.30 -2.61 10.43
C ALA A 186 13.55 -3.50 10.52
N GLY A 187 14.39 -3.30 11.53
CA GLY A 187 15.47 -4.24 11.88
C GLY A 187 16.91 -3.82 11.63
N GLY A 188 17.23 -2.56 11.49
CA GLY A 188 18.61 -2.09 11.32
C GLY A 188 19.09 -1.17 12.43
N ARG A 189 20.16 -1.56 13.09
CA ARG A 189 20.88 -0.74 14.08
C ARG A 189 21.29 0.60 13.49
N GLN A 190 21.00 1.66 14.24
CA GLN A 190 21.56 3.03 14.17
C GLN A 190 21.43 3.81 12.86
N GLY A 191 20.65 4.88 12.91
CA GLY A 191 20.91 6.11 12.16
C GLY A 191 20.23 6.30 10.83
N LYS A 192 19.31 5.42 10.38
CA LYS A 192 18.60 5.65 9.12
C LYS A 192 17.31 6.44 9.38
N LEU A 193 17.34 7.72 9.04
CA LEU A 193 16.18 8.59 9.06
C LEU A 193 15.20 8.20 7.93
N PRO A 194 13.89 8.42 8.12
CA PRO A 194 12.93 8.26 7.03
C PRO A 194 13.33 9.09 5.82
N VAL A 195 13.19 8.50 4.65
CA VAL A 195 13.46 9.18 3.39
C VAL A 195 12.31 10.12 3.08
N THR A 196 12.60 11.30 2.52
CA THR A 196 11.62 12.31 2.14
C THR A 196 11.59 12.54 0.63
N ALA A 197 12.26 11.71 -0.15
CA ALA A 197 12.37 11.86 -1.58
C ALA A 197 11.01 11.75 -2.27
N PHE A 198 10.80 12.64 -3.20
CA PHE A 198 9.64 12.64 -4.08
C PHE A 198 10.13 12.76 -5.52
N GLU A 199 9.90 11.72 -6.30
CA GLU A 199 10.47 11.55 -7.63
C GLU A 199 9.43 10.98 -8.58
N ALA A 200 9.59 11.23 -9.87
CA ALA A 200 8.71 10.66 -10.88
C ALA A 200 9.50 10.10 -12.06
N PHE A 201 9.06 8.95 -12.54
CA PHE A 201 9.55 8.30 -13.74
C PHE A 201 8.59 8.55 -14.89
N ASP A 202 9.10 9.12 -15.98
CA ASP A 202 8.34 9.31 -17.20
C ASP A 202 8.47 8.07 -18.08
N LEU A 203 7.34 7.44 -18.41
CA LEU A 203 7.28 6.18 -19.16
C LEU A 203 7.67 6.36 -20.64
N GLU A 204 7.48 7.55 -21.19
CA GLU A 204 7.83 7.84 -22.60
C GLU A 204 9.31 8.16 -22.75
N THR A 205 9.79 9.12 -21.97
CA THR A 205 11.19 9.56 -22.04
C THR A 205 12.15 8.64 -21.30
N ARG A 206 11.61 7.74 -20.46
CA ARG A 206 12.38 6.82 -19.59
C ARG A 206 13.38 7.56 -18.71
N SER A 207 12.97 8.70 -18.18
CA SER A 207 13.82 9.57 -17.35
C SER A 207 13.16 9.89 -16.02
N TRP A 208 14.00 10.16 -15.02
CA TRP A 208 13.58 10.56 -13.68
C TRP A 208 13.59 12.06 -13.51
N THR A 209 12.59 12.58 -12.81
CA THR A 209 12.53 13.95 -12.33
C THR A 209 12.49 13.94 -10.81
N ARG A 210 13.36 14.74 -10.17
CA ARG A 210 13.29 15.00 -8.74
C ARG A 210 12.38 16.19 -8.49
N TYR A 211 11.42 16.00 -7.62
CA TYR A 211 10.58 17.07 -7.10
C TYR A 211 11.09 17.52 -5.72
N PRO A 212 10.62 18.67 -5.20
CA PRO A 212 10.92 19.06 -3.84
C PRO A 212 10.57 17.94 -2.85
N SER A 213 11.46 17.67 -1.93
CA SER A 213 11.27 16.64 -0.91
C SER A 213 10.11 16.99 0.02
N VAL A 214 9.47 15.96 0.57
CA VAL A 214 8.43 16.14 1.60
C VAL A 214 9.03 16.94 2.76
N PRO A 215 8.38 18.02 3.21
CA PRO A 215 8.95 18.90 4.25
C PRO A 215 9.21 18.19 5.57
N SER A 216 8.37 17.23 5.95
CA SER A 216 8.47 16.54 7.23
C SER A 216 8.90 15.09 7.06
N ARG A 217 9.88 14.66 7.86
CA ARG A 217 10.25 13.23 7.95
C ARG A 217 9.20 12.51 8.77
N ARG A 218 8.69 11.41 8.21
CA ARG A 218 7.62 10.60 8.80
C ARG A 218 7.92 9.13 8.67
N ALA A 219 7.70 8.37 9.74
CA ALA A 219 7.70 6.92 9.68
C ALA A 219 6.25 6.41 9.76
N PHE A 220 5.95 5.32 9.08
CA PHE A 220 4.61 4.72 9.07
C PHE A 220 3.49 5.69 8.66
N ALA A 221 3.83 6.66 7.84
CA ALA A 221 2.88 7.56 7.22
C ALA A 221 2.14 6.86 6.08
N ALA A 222 1.02 7.44 5.68
CA ALA A 222 0.31 7.01 4.50
C ALA A 222 0.37 8.07 3.41
N CYS A 223 0.17 7.65 2.18
CA CYS A 223 0.08 8.50 1.01
C CYS A 223 -1.22 8.24 0.28
N ALA A 224 -1.71 9.28 -0.36
CA ALA A 224 -2.81 9.16 -1.29
C ALA A 224 -2.62 10.17 -2.44
N MET A 225 -3.26 9.90 -3.56
CA MET A 225 -3.35 10.82 -4.68
C MET A 225 -4.82 11.03 -5.02
N ALA A 226 -5.24 12.27 -5.09
CA ALA A 226 -6.59 12.66 -5.47
C ALA A 226 -6.53 13.93 -6.31
N ASP A 227 -7.22 13.92 -7.46
CA ASP A 227 -7.26 15.03 -8.42
C ASP A 227 -5.86 15.59 -8.77
N GLY A 228 -4.89 14.70 -8.91
CA GLY A 228 -3.51 15.06 -9.24
C GLY A 228 -2.68 15.60 -8.07
N VAL A 229 -3.28 15.80 -6.90
CA VAL A 229 -2.59 16.25 -5.68
C VAL A 229 -2.10 15.04 -4.90
N VAL A 230 -0.83 15.07 -4.47
CA VAL A 230 -0.23 14.03 -3.64
C VAL A 230 -0.28 14.44 -2.19
N PHE A 231 -0.75 13.52 -1.34
CA PHE A 231 -0.92 13.73 0.10
C PHE A 231 0.07 12.88 0.89
N SER A 232 0.71 13.52 1.86
CA SER A 232 1.51 12.88 2.91
C SER A 232 0.78 13.01 4.23
N LEU A 233 0.42 11.90 4.85
CA LEU A 233 -0.54 11.85 5.95
C LEU A 233 0.05 11.20 7.20
N GLY A 234 -0.07 11.85 8.33
CA GLY A 234 0.16 11.27 9.65
C GLY A 234 1.53 10.64 9.85
N GLY A 235 1.52 9.53 10.56
CA GLY A 235 2.73 8.76 10.89
C GLY A 235 3.32 9.11 12.23
N LEU A 236 4.60 8.75 12.38
CA LEU A 236 5.42 9.06 13.56
C LEU A 236 6.44 10.13 13.19
N GLN A 237 6.56 11.13 14.03
CA GLN A 237 7.61 12.13 13.96
C GLN A 237 8.37 12.20 15.28
N GLN A 238 9.63 12.60 15.20
CA GLN A 238 10.43 12.90 16.37
C GLN A 238 10.96 14.33 16.30
N PRO A 239 10.79 15.11 17.35
CA PRO A 239 11.40 16.42 17.43
C PRO A 239 12.91 16.29 17.65
N GLY A 240 13.70 16.92 16.78
CA GLY A 240 15.15 17.04 16.91
C GLY A 240 15.96 16.17 15.96
N PRO A 241 17.23 16.53 15.73
CA PRO A 241 18.10 15.87 14.75
C PRO A 241 18.71 14.54 15.23
N HIS A 242 18.65 14.24 16.52
CA HIS A 242 19.32 13.10 17.13
C HIS A 242 18.28 12.12 17.70
N ASN A 243 18.28 10.87 17.26
CA ASN A 243 17.45 9.78 17.75
C ASN A 243 15.98 9.81 17.32
N PHE A 244 15.71 9.60 16.04
CA PHE A 244 14.35 9.47 15.52
C PHE A 244 13.50 8.41 16.26
N TYR A 245 14.11 7.47 16.96
CA TYR A 245 13.43 6.34 17.64
C TYR A 245 13.31 6.49 19.15
N SER A 246 13.93 7.49 19.78
CA SER A 246 13.94 7.53 21.24
C SER A 246 12.59 7.95 21.85
N ARG A 247 11.82 8.79 21.19
CA ARG A 247 10.46 9.20 21.62
C ARG A 247 9.62 9.66 20.44
N PRO A 248 9.21 8.76 19.54
CA PRO A 248 8.38 9.14 18.40
C PRO A 248 6.98 9.56 18.87
N HIS A 249 6.43 10.57 18.22
CA HIS A 249 5.07 11.05 18.48
C HIS A 249 4.17 10.71 17.29
N PHE A 250 2.98 10.21 17.57
CA PHE A 250 1.93 10.14 16.58
C PHE A 250 1.52 11.55 16.16
N VAL A 251 1.35 11.77 14.88
CA VAL A 251 0.95 13.05 14.32
C VAL A 251 -0.29 12.94 13.46
N ASN A 252 -1.00 14.05 13.33
CA ASN A 252 -2.17 14.19 12.47
C ASN A 252 -1.95 15.18 11.32
N THR A 253 -0.70 15.62 11.15
CA THR A 253 -0.33 16.61 10.14
C THR A 253 -0.44 16.04 8.73
N VAL A 254 -0.81 16.90 7.78
CA VAL A 254 -0.99 16.57 6.37
C VAL A 254 -0.22 17.57 5.53
N GLU A 255 0.52 17.10 4.55
CA GLU A 255 1.21 17.91 3.56
C GLU A 255 0.70 17.52 2.17
N MET A 256 0.50 18.49 1.30
CA MET A 256 -0.02 18.31 -0.04
C MET A 256 0.97 18.85 -1.06
N PHE A 257 1.22 18.08 -2.11
CA PHE A 257 1.98 18.54 -3.26
C PHE A 257 1.03 18.90 -4.40
N ASP A 258 1.09 20.15 -4.82
CA ASP A 258 0.36 20.63 -5.99
C ASP A 258 1.31 20.66 -7.20
N PRO A 259 1.08 19.81 -8.22
CA PRO A 259 1.92 19.78 -9.41
C PRO A 259 1.91 21.07 -10.20
N LEU A 260 0.82 21.84 -10.15
CA LEU A 260 0.72 23.13 -10.85
C LEU A 260 1.61 24.18 -10.22
N GLN A 261 1.79 24.14 -8.91
CA GLN A 261 2.69 25.03 -8.18
C GLN A 261 4.10 24.46 -8.05
N GLY A 262 4.28 23.15 -8.26
CA GLY A 262 5.55 22.48 -8.11
C GLY A 262 6.08 22.50 -6.66
N ALA A 263 5.19 22.64 -5.68
CA ALA A 263 5.56 22.84 -4.28
C ALA A 263 4.67 22.09 -3.31
N TRP A 264 5.24 21.74 -2.15
CA TRP A 264 4.51 21.23 -1.00
C TRP A 264 3.85 22.38 -0.24
N SER A 265 2.59 22.20 0.14
CA SER A 265 1.93 23.09 1.09
C SER A 265 2.55 22.91 2.49
N LYS A 266 2.63 23.99 3.23
CA LYS A 266 2.97 23.89 4.64
C LYS A 266 1.81 23.25 5.40
N SER A 267 2.15 22.39 6.36
CA SER A 267 1.14 21.83 7.26
C SER A 267 0.44 22.97 8.02
N SER A 268 -0.87 23.08 7.83
CA SER A 268 -1.70 24.06 8.53
C SER A 268 -2.67 23.35 9.48
N ARG A 269 -3.15 24.07 10.49
CA ARG A 269 -4.15 23.51 11.41
C ARG A 269 -5.45 23.13 10.67
N ALA A 270 -5.79 23.86 9.62
CA ALA A 270 -7.02 23.66 8.88
C ALA A 270 -7.10 22.32 8.15
N ILE A 271 -5.95 21.73 7.73
CA ILE A 271 -5.91 20.49 6.96
C ILE A 271 -5.42 19.28 7.77
N ARG A 272 -5.24 19.42 9.09
CA ARG A 272 -4.88 18.29 9.95
C ARG A 272 -6.01 17.28 10.04
N MET A 273 -5.65 16.00 10.06
CA MET A 273 -6.60 14.95 10.40
C MET A 273 -7.15 15.19 11.82
N ARG A 274 -8.34 14.67 12.07
CA ARG A 274 -8.98 14.73 13.38
C ARG A 274 -8.24 13.86 14.41
N GLU A 275 -7.69 12.73 13.95
CA GLU A 275 -6.93 11.79 14.77
C GLU A 275 -5.46 11.70 14.36
N LYS A 276 -4.60 11.57 15.34
CA LYS A 276 -3.21 11.19 15.14
C LYS A 276 -3.16 9.71 14.85
N ARG A 277 -2.51 9.33 13.75
CA ARG A 277 -2.44 7.94 13.34
C ARG A 277 -1.17 7.59 12.57
N ALA A 278 -0.68 6.38 12.80
CA ALA A 278 0.40 5.76 12.07
C ALA A 278 0.02 4.33 11.70
N ASP A 279 0.68 3.74 10.71
CA ASP A 279 0.44 2.36 10.25
C ASP A 279 -1.05 2.12 9.89
N PHE A 280 -1.59 3.06 9.16
CA PHE A 280 -2.99 3.11 8.74
C PHE A 280 -3.10 3.06 7.21
N ILE A 281 -4.30 2.88 6.71
CA ILE A 281 -4.61 2.89 5.29
C ILE A 281 -5.09 4.27 4.87
N ALA A 282 -4.59 4.75 3.73
CA ALA A 282 -5.14 5.89 3.03
C ALA A 282 -5.48 5.51 1.59
N GLY A 283 -6.49 6.15 1.05
CA GLY A 283 -6.92 5.95 -0.33
C GLY A 283 -7.79 7.10 -0.79
N CYS A 284 -8.24 7.02 -2.03
CA CYS A 284 -9.20 7.95 -2.60
C CYS A 284 -10.50 7.20 -2.90
N LEU A 285 -11.61 7.70 -2.38
CA LEU A 285 -12.93 7.12 -2.58
C LEU A 285 -13.98 8.25 -2.60
N GLY A 286 -14.79 8.27 -3.64
CA GLY A 286 -15.85 9.27 -3.78
C GLY A 286 -15.36 10.73 -3.83
N GLY A 287 -14.20 10.96 -4.44
CA GLY A 287 -13.60 12.29 -4.53
C GLY A 287 -13.02 12.80 -3.20
N ARG A 288 -12.87 11.93 -2.20
CA ARG A 288 -12.26 12.24 -0.91
C ARG A 288 -11.01 11.41 -0.68
N VAL A 289 -10.03 11.99 -0.01
CA VAL A 289 -8.95 11.22 0.60
C VAL A 289 -9.47 10.65 1.91
N VAL A 290 -9.40 9.34 2.08
CA VAL A 290 -9.85 8.65 3.28
C VAL A 290 -8.67 8.11 4.06
N ALA A 291 -8.74 8.22 5.39
CA ALA A 291 -7.77 7.67 6.33
C ALA A 291 -8.49 6.69 7.26
N VAL A 292 -7.97 5.46 7.36
CA VAL A 292 -8.67 4.33 7.97
C VAL A 292 -7.80 3.67 9.02
N GLY A 293 -8.26 3.61 10.25
CA GLY A 293 -7.65 2.85 11.33
C GLY A 293 -6.24 3.28 11.70
N GLY A 294 -5.40 2.31 11.99
CA GLY A 294 -4.00 2.49 12.39
C GLY A 294 -3.79 2.49 13.90
N LEU A 295 -2.65 3.01 14.31
CA LEU A 295 -2.26 3.20 15.71
C LEU A 295 -2.28 4.69 16.06
N GLY A 296 -2.65 4.98 17.30
CA GLY A 296 -2.64 6.32 17.86
C GLY A 296 -2.11 6.30 19.29
N ASN A 297 -2.46 7.33 20.07
CA ASN A 297 -2.04 7.42 21.46
C ASN A 297 -2.75 6.42 22.40
N GLN A 298 -3.74 5.72 21.90
CA GLN A 298 -4.47 4.69 22.65
C GLN A 298 -3.73 3.36 22.61
N SER A 299 -4.00 2.49 23.56
CA SER A 299 -3.36 1.17 23.66
C SER A 299 -3.85 0.15 22.62
N CYS A 300 -4.96 0.41 21.96
CA CYS A 300 -5.55 -0.48 20.96
C CYS A 300 -5.55 0.18 19.57
N PRO A 301 -5.57 -0.61 18.49
CA PRO A 301 -5.71 -0.08 17.15
C PRO A 301 -7.01 0.72 16.98
N LEU A 302 -6.96 1.74 16.13
CA LEU A 302 -8.08 2.62 15.87
C LEU A 302 -9.12 1.95 14.97
N ASP A 303 -10.38 2.22 15.23
CA ASP A 303 -11.50 1.93 14.33
C ASP A 303 -11.97 3.18 13.57
N SER A 304 -11.50 4.35 13.97
CA SER A 304 -11.92 5.63 13.40
C SER A 304 -11.51 5.78 11.93
N VAL A 305 -12.38 6.44 11.18
CA VAL A 305 -12.24 6.71 9.75
C VAL A 305 -12.60 8.15 9.49
N GLU A 306 -11.84 8.82 8.66
CA GLU A 306 -12.10 10.20 8.28
C GLU A 306 -11.82 10.45 6.81
N GLY A 307 -12.51 11.42 6.24
CA GLY A 307 -12.39 11.78 4.85
C GLY A 307 -12.09 13.27 4.67
N PHE A 308 -11.20 13.59 3.74
CA PHE A 308 -10.84 14.96 3.38
C PHE A 308 -11.55 15.39 2.11
N SER A 309 -12.33 16.46 2.22
CA SER A 309 -12.94 17.11 1.07
C SER A 309 -11.93 18.08 0.44
N LEU A 310 -11.54 17.81 -0.80
CA LEU A 310 -10.65 18.70 -1.56
C LEU A 310 -11.25 20.09 -1.80
N SER A 311 -12.56 20.16 -2.03
CA SER A 311 -13.25 21.43 -2.28
C SER A 311 -13.39 22.27 -1.03
N GLN A 312 -13.72 21.64 0.11
CA GLN A 312 -13.90 22.36 1.39
C GLN A 312 -12.62 22.46 2.19
N LYS A 313 -11.57 21.73 1.81
CA LYS A 313 -10.28 21.63 2.52
C LYS A 313 -10.46 21.28 4.01
N LYS A 314 -11.32 20.30 4.27
CA LYS A 314 -11.71 19.91 5.63
C LYS A 314 -11.81 18.41 5.76
N TRP A 315 -11.33 17.89 6.92
CA TRP A 315 -11.55 16.53 7.36
C TRP A 315 -12.87 16.37 8.10
N GLU A 316 -13.61 15.34 7.76
CA GLU A 316 -14.87 14.99 8.39
C GLU A 316 -14.84 13.54 8.85
N PRO A 317 -15.49 13.21 9.99
CA PRO A 317 -15.58 11.82 10.42
C PRO A 317 -16.45 11.04 9.44
N LEU A 318 -15.99 9.83 9.11
CA LEU A 318 -16.75 8.85 8.35
C LEU A 318 -17.15 7.70 9.30
N PRO A 319 -18.06 6.81 8.88
CA PRO A 319 -18.43 5.66 9.70
C PRO A 319 -17.19 4.86 10.12
N PRO A 320 -17.07 4.48 11.41
CA PRO A 320 -15.93 3.71 11.89
C PRO A 320 -15.91 2.30 11.32
N MET A 321 -14.70 1.70 11.25
CA MET A 321 -14.58 0.30 10.89
C MET A 321 -15.32 -0.58 11.93
N PRO A 322 -15.95 -1.68 11.47
CA PRO A 322 -16.49 -2.67 12.41
C PRO A 322 -15.44 -3.26 13.35
N THR A 323 -14.20 -3.40 12.88
CA THR A 323 -13.07 -3.95 13.64
C THR A 323 -11.87 -3.03 13.58
N GLY A 324 -11.46 -2.44 14.73
CA GLY A 324 -10.28 -1.59 14.83
C GLY A 324 -9.00 -2.37 14.52
N ARG A 325 -8.18 -1.86 13.60
CA ARG A 325 -6.99 -2.57 13.09
C ARG A 325 -5.91 -1.63 12.61
N CYS A 326 -4.67 -2.12 12.69
CA CYS A 326 -3.50 -1.52 12.04
C CYS A 326 -2.78 -2.55 11.17
N SER A 327 -1.76 -2.13 10.46
CA SER A 327 -0.96 -3.01 9.58
C SER A 327 -1.80 -3.81 8.58
N CYS A 328 -2.91 -3.26 8.15
CA CYS A 328 -3.80 -3.92 7.20
C CYS A 328 -3.24 -3.87 5.78
N SER A 329 -3.63 -4.84 4.98
CA SER A 329 -3.50 -4.75 3.54
C SER A 329 -4.73 -4.06 2.96
N SER A 330 -4.55 -3.36 1.86
CA SER A 330 -5.64 -2.69 1.15
C SER A 330 -5.65 -3.07 -0.32
N CYS A 331 -6.83 -3.00 -0.91
CA CYS A 331 -7.02 -3.21 -2.33
C CYS A 331 -8.10 -2.24 -2.80
N PRO A 332 -7.80 -1.33 -3.75
CA PRO A 332 -8.81 -0.49 -4.34
C PRO A 332 -9.63 -1.29 -5.38
N ALA A 333 -10.91 -0.98 -5.44
CA ALA A 333 -11.82 -1.47 -6.46
C ALA A 333 -12.79 -0.33 -6.85
N PRO A 334 -13.53 -0.43 -7.95
CA PRO A 334 -14.51 0.59 -8.26
C PRO A 334 -15.50 0.76 -7.10
N SER A 335 -15.62 1.99 -6.59
CA SER A 335 -16.50 2.37 -5.48
C SER A 335 -16.29 1.64 -4.14
N LEU A 336 -15.17 0.91 -4.00
CA LEU A 336 -14.81 0.16 -2.79
C LEU A 336 -13.36 0.39 -2.39
N LEU A 337 -13.10 0.40 -1.10
CA LEU A 337 -11.76 0.29 -0.54
C LEU A 337 -11.74 -0.87 0.46
N PHE A 338 -11.09 -1.95 0.09
CA PHE A 338 -10.94 -3.12 0.95
C PHE A 338 -9.89 -2.91 2.02
N VAL A 339 -10.19 -3.34 3.23
CA VAL A 339 -9.29 -3.38 4.37
C VAL A 339 -9.21 -4.82 4.86
N ILE A 340 -8.04 -5.43 4.74
CA ILE A 340 -7.87 -6.88 4.78
C ILE A 340 -6.87 -7.25 5.88
N GLY A 341 -7.27 -8.11 6.79
CA GLY A 341 -6.40 -8.66 7.82
C GLY A 341 -5.79 -7.59 8.72
N GLY A 342 -4.49 -7.66 8.92
CA GLY A 342 -3.76 -6.76 9.81
C GLY A 342 -3.77 -7.24 11.25
N VAL A 343 -3.70 -6.30 12.19
CA VAL A 343 -3.58 -6.58 13.62
C VAL A 343 -4.70 -5.88 14.39
N ALA A 344 -5.44 -6.65 15.16
CA ALA A 344 -6.36 -6.18 16.20
C ALA A 344 -5.78 -6.52 17.58
N GLN A 345 -6.10 -7.70 18.14
CA GLN A 345 -5.43 -8.28 19.32
C GLN A 345 -4.47 -9.40 18.91
N GLY A 346 -3.95 -9.36 17.70
CA GLY A 346 -3.18 -10.38 17.03
C GLY A 346 -3.54 -10.36 15.55
N PRO A 347 -3.01 -11.27 14.73
CA PRO A 347 -3.37 -11.35 13.33
C PRO A 347 -4.87 -11.46 13.14
N SER A 348 -5.43 -10.66 12.25
CA SER A 348 -6.87 -10.57 12.01
C SER A 348 -7.27 -11.34 10.76
N SER A 349 -8.47 -11.92 10.79
CA SER A 349 -9.14 -12.52 9.64
C SER A 349 -10.20 -11.61 9.01
N ALA A 350 -10.38 -10.40 9.53
CA ALA A 350 -11.42 -9.49 9.08
C ALA A 350 -11.16 -8.98 7.65
N VAL A 351 -12.23 -8.95 6.86
CA VAL A 351 -12.26 -8.33 5.54
C VAL A 351 -13.46 -7.42 5.48
N GLU A 352 -13.21 -6.14 5.35
CA GLU A 352 -14.22 -5.09 5.36
C GLU A 352 -13.94 -4.13 4.20
N ALA A 353 -14.97 -3.53 3.66
CA ALA A 353 -14.81 -2.53 2.62
C ALA A 353 -15.59 -1.25 2.95
N LEU A 354 -14.92 -0.12 2.81
CA LEU A 354 -15.60 1.18 2.77
C LEU A 354 -16.18 1.36 1.38
N CYS A 355 -17.46 1.66 1.31
CA CYS A 355 -18.18 1.84 0.05
C CYS A 355 -18.96 3.13 0.02
N LEU A 356 -19.22 3.59 -1.21
CA LEU A 356 -20.20 4.63 -1.48
C LEU A 356 -21.56 3.98 -1.67
N ARG A 357 -22.56 4.44 -0.90
CA ARG A 357 -23.94 4.10 -1.19
C ARG A 357 -24.37 4.88 -2.43
N GLU A 358 -25.00 4.19 -3.35
CA GLU A 358 -25.71 4.91 -4.43
C GLU A 358 -26.75 5.81 -3.79
N ALA A 359 -26.88 7.02 -4.29
CA ALA A 359 -27.98 7.90 -3.87
C ALA A 359 -29.29 7.21 -4.21
N PRO A 360 -30.30 7.23 -3.30
CA PRO A 360 -31.59 6.63 -3.56
C PRO A 360 -32.28 7.24 -4.76
#